data_82ede32d74904fde6802bf9d00daf9e0
#
_entry.id   82ede32d74904fde6802bf9d00daf9e0
#
_cell.length_a   1.000
_cell.length_b   1.000
_cell.length_c   1.000
_cell.angle_alpha   90.00
_cell.angle_beta   90.00
_cell.angle_gamma   90.00
#
_symmetry.space_group_name_H-M   'P 1'
#
loop_
_entity.id
_entity.type
_entity.pdbx_description
1 polymer ?
#
loop_
_entity_poly.entity_id
_entity_poly.type
_entity_poly.pdbx_seq_one_letter_code
_entity_poly.pdbx_strand_id
1 'polypeptide(L)'
;MTDPAPEPYLGVDKSVTGRRWVGRDTNDDRAAMALTQRLGAPEVVGRILAMRDVDPDQAESFLNPTLRSALPDPSVFLDMDSAAERIAHAVTAGQRIVVFGDYDVDGATSSAVLLRYLKAVGGQASSYIPDRLKEGYGPNAGAMVSIKNGGADLV
;
A
#
# COMPACT_ATOMS: atom_id res chain seq x y z
N MET A 1 -22.24 33.05 8.78
CA MET A 1 -22.41 33.13 7.31
C MET A 1 -21.91 31.79 6.79
N THR A 2 -22.81 30.96 6.27
CA THR A 2 -22.44 29.69 5.63
C THR A 2 -21.88 30.03 4.24
N ASP A 3 -20.66 29.59 3.94
CA ASP A 3 -20.10 29.71 2.60
C ASP A 3 -21.08 29.14 1.56
N PRO A 4 -21.27 29.80 0.43
CA PRO A 4 -22.11 29.28 -0.62
C PRO A 4 -21.55 27.92 -1.09
N ALA A 5 -22.45 26.95 -1.28
CA ALA A 5 -22.05 25.65 -1.78
C ALA A 5 -21.29 25.79 -3.10
N PRO A 6 -20.16 25.08 -3.29
CA PRO A 6 -19.36 25.20 -4.51
C PRO A 6 -20.20 24.91 -5.76
N GLU A 7 -19.88 25.55 -6.86
CA GLU A 7 -20.57 25.31 -8.14
C GLU A 7 -20.38 23.87 -8.61
N PRO A 8 -21.41 23.27 -9.22
CA PRO A 8 -21.32 21.89 -9.66
C PRO A 8 -20.29 21.75 -10.80
N TYR A 9 -19.36 20.81 -10.64
CA TYR A 9 -18.32 20.54 -11.65
C TYR A 9 -18.97 20.08 -12.96
N LEU A 10 -18.57 20.68 -14.05
CA LEU A 10 -19.17 20.50 -15.41
C LEU A 10 -20.69 20.72 -15.47
N GLY A 11 -21.25 21.50 -14.56
CA GLY A 11 -22.68 21.75 -14.48
C GLY A 11 -23.52 20.56 -13.99
N VAL A 12 -22.88 19.50 -13.47
CA VAL A 12 -23.60 18.30 -13.02
C VAL A 12 -24.04 18.46 -11.56
N ASP A 13 -25.22 19.01 -11.38
CA ASP A 13 -25.84 19.13 -10.05
C ASP A 13 -26.46 17.80 -9.60
N LYS A 14 -26.92 16.96 -10.54
CA LYS A 14 -27.46 15.63 -10.25
C LYS A 14 -27.02 14.63 -11.32
N SER A 15 -26.13 13.72 -10.97
CA SER A 15 -25.66 12.63 -11.84
C SER A 15 -26.71 11.51 -11.97
N VAL A 16 -26.47 10.54 -12.83
CA VAL A 16 -27.33 9.34 -12.98
C VAL A 16 -27.53 8.61 -11.63
N THR A 17 -26.53 8.66 -10.75
CA THR A 17 -26.60 8.08 -9.39
C THR A 17 -27.16 9.04 -8.34
N GLY A 18 -27.72 10.20 -8.76
CA GLY A 18 -28.31 11.18 -7.88
C GLY A 18 -27.30 12.04 -7.09
N ARG A 19 -26.01 11.97 -7.41
CA ARG A 19 -24.95 12.72 -6.71
C ARG A 19 -24.60 14.01 -7.46
N ARG A 20 -24.35 15.06 -6.71
CA ARG A 20 -23.75 16.30 -7.21
C ARG A 20 -22.26 16.09 -7.44
N TRP A 21 -21.74 16.55 -8.57
CA TRP A 21 -20.31 16.56 -8.79
C TRP A 21 -19.72 17.85 -8.24
N VAL A 22 -18.68 17.71 -7.45
CA VAL A 22 -17.95 18.85 -6.89
C VAL A 22 -16.52 18.72 -7.35
N GLY A 23 -15.97 19.78 -7.93
CA GLY A 23 -14.55 19.85 -8.23
C GLY A 23 -13.76 19.76 -6.91
N ARG A 24 -12.64 19.06 -6.92
CA ARG A 24 -11.69 19.19 -5.82
C ARG A 24 -11.10 20.60 -5.93
N ASP A 25 -11.36 21.46 -4.95
CA ASP A 25 -10.80 22.80 -4.94
C ASP A 25 -9.27 22.72 -4.94
N THR A 26 -8.72 23.03 -6.10
CA THR A 26 -7.31 23.31 -6.24
C THR A 26 -7.19 24.82 -6.40
N ASN A 27 -7.38 25.54 -5.33
CA ASN A 27 -7.16 27.00 -5.30
C ASN A 27 -5.70 27.39 -5.52
N ASP A 28 -4.86 26.46 -5.95
CA ASP A 28 -3.45 26.73 -6.17
C ASP A 28 -3.03 26.52 -7.63
N ASP A 29 -3.64 27.30 -8.52
CA ASP A 29 -3.16 27.42 -9.92
C ASP A 29 -1.69 27.84 -9.96
N ARG A 30 -1.17 28.50 -8.92
CA ARG A 30 0.24 28.88 -8.80
C ARG A 30 1.11 27.65 -8.56
N ALA A 31 0.72 26.77 -7.64
CA ALA A 31 1.45 25.52 -7.38
C ALA A 31 1.44 24.63 -8.62
N ALA A 32 0.29 24.48 -9.27
CA ALA A 32 0.18 23.74 -10.51
C ALA A 32 1.09 24.28 -11.62
N MET A 33 1.12 25.61 -11.77
CA MET A 33 1.96 26.29 -12.77
C MET A 33 3.46 26.12 -12.42
N ALA A 34 3.84 26.29 -11.16
CA ALA A 34 5.21 26.10 -10.70
C ALA A 34 5.70 24.68 -10.97
N LEU A 35 4.88 23.69 -10.65
CA LEU A 35 5.17 22.26 -10.92
C LEU A 35 5.30 21.99 -12.41
N THR A 36 4.38 22.52 -13.23
CA THR A 36 4.41 22.41 -14.70
C THR A 36 5.73 22.97 -15.28
N GLN A 37 6.10 24.18 -14.85
CA GLN A 37 7.31 24.85 -15.32
C GLN A 37 8.59 24.11 -14.88
N ARG A 38 8.64 23.71 -13.62
CA ARG A 38 9.80 23.03 -13.04
C ARG A 38 10.06 21.67 -13.70
N LEU A 39 9.01 20.92 -13.97
CA LEU A 39 9.11 19.58 -14.56
C LEU A 39 9.18 19.59 -16.09
N GLY A 40 8.87 20.72 -16.74
CA GLY A 40 8.69 20.74 -18.20
C GLY A 40 7.56 19.80 -18.65
N ALA A 41 6.60 19.53 -17.77
CA ALA A 41 5.54 18.56 -17.99
C ALA A 41 4.25 19.25 -18.48
N PRO A 42 3.28 18.52 -19.07
CA PRO A 42 1.98 19.06 -19.40
C PRO A 42 1.26 19.64 -18.18
N GLU A 43 0.47 20.70 -18.39
CA GLU A 43 -0.28 21.39 -17.32
C GLU A 43 -1.12 20.44 -16.46
N VAL A 44 -1.74 19.42 -17.08
CA VAL A 44 -2.54 18.43 -16.36
C VAL A 44 -1.74 17.67 -15.31
N VAL A 45 -0.45 17.42 -15.57
CA VAL A 45 0.45 16.75 -14.61
C VAL A 45 0.72 17.68 -13.43
N GLY A 46 1.03 18.96 -13.67
CA GLY A 46 1.22 19.96 -12.62
C GLY A 46 -0.02 20.10 -11.74
N ARG A 47 -1.21 20.13 -12.34
CA ARG A 47 -2.49 20.17 -11.62
C ARG A 47 -2.70 18.92 -10.74
N ILE A 48 -2.45 17.74 -11.27
CA ILE A 48 -2.59 16.49 -10.50
C ILE A 48 -1.62 16.45 -9.31
N LEU A 49 -0.39 16.89 -9.50
CA LEU A 49 0.61 16.95 -8.42
C LEU A 49 0.22 17.98 -7.35
N ALA A 50 -0.24 19.17 -7.75
CA ALA A 50 -0.75 20.18 -6.83
C ALA A 50 -1.96 19.68 -6.03
N MET A 51 -2.88 18.94 -6.68
CA MET A 51 -4.03 18.30 -6.01
C MET A 51 -3.62 17.23 -4.97
N ARG A 52 -2.40 16.76 -5.01
CA ARG A 52 -1.82 15.77 -4.10
C ARG A 52 -0.86 16.41 -3.10
N ASP A 53 -0.83 17.73 -3.03
CA ASP A 53 0.06 18.50 -2.16
C ASP A 53 1.54 18.13 -2.31
N VAL A 54 1.94 17.76 -3.55
CA VAL A 54 3.33 17.40 -3.83
C VAL A 54 4.18 18.65 -3.87
N ASP A 55 5.19 18.69 -3.00
CA ASP A 55 6.17 19.76 -2.95
C ASP A 55 6.93 19.84 -4.30
N PRO A 56 7.09 21.04 -4.91
CA PRO A 56 7.87 21.21 -6.13
C PRO A 56 9.28 20.62 -6.07
N ASP A 57 9.93 20.64 -4.91
CA ASP A 57 11.27 20.07 -4.73
C ASP A 57 11.27 18.53 -4.73
N GLN A 58 10.13 17.93 -4.43
CA GLN A 58 9.95 16.46 -4.42
C GLN A 58 9.28 15.92 -5.69
N ALA A 59 8.80 16.80 -6.57
CA ALA A 59 7.98 16.42 -7.71
C ALA A 59 8.68 15.44 -8.67
N GLU A 60 9.96 15.62 -8.92
CA GLU A 60 10.74 14.73 -9.79
C GLU A 60 10.90 13.34 -9.18
N SER A 61 11.23 13.24 -7.90
CA SER A 61 11.35 11.97 -7.19
C SER A 61 10.00 11.28 -7.00
N PHE A 62 8.91 12.05 -6.90
CA PHE A 62 7.56 11.53 -6.85
C PHE A 62 7.14 10.86 -8.17
N LEU A 63 7.50 11.46 -9.30
CA LEU A 63 7.21 10.91 -10.64
C LEU A 63 8.14 9.76 -11.03
N ASN A 64 9.39 9.80 -10.58
CA ASN A 64 10.42 8.83 -10.90
C ASN A 64 11.00 8.20 -9.62
N PRO A 65 10.18 7.43 -8.87
CA PRO A 65 10.64 6.82 -7.63
C PRO A 65 11.70 5.75 -7.92
N THR A 66 12.74 5.75 -7.12
CA THR A 66 13.75 4.68 -7.11
C THR A 66 13.66 3.91 -5.79
N LEU A 67 14.08 2.64 -5.78
CA LEU A 67 14.14 1.87 -4.53
C LEU A 67 14.97 2.61 -3.47
N ARG A 68 16.08 3.22 -3.87
CA ARG A 68 16.95 3.95 -2.95
C ARG A 68 16.26 5.17 -2.32
N SER A 69 15.44 5.91 -3.08
CA SER A 69 14.77 7.12 -2.59
C SER A 69 13.45 6.86 -1.91
N ALA A 70 12.76 5.77 -2.28
CA ALA A 70 11.39 5.51 -1.84
C ALA A 70 11.28 4.37 -0.81
N LEU A 71 12.34 3.58 -0.59
CA LEU A 71 12.33 2.51 0.41
C LEU A 71 12.68 3.12 1.78
N PRO A 72 11.73 3.22 2.71
CA PRO A 72 12.00 3.73 4.05
C PRO A 72 12.81 2.74 4.86
N ASP A 73 13.42 3.21 5.95
CA ASP A 73 13.96 2.32 6.97
C ASP A 73 12.80 1.48 7.54
N PRO A 74 12.91 0.14 7.57
CA PRO A 74 11.86 -0.72 8.11
C PRO A 74 11.44 -0.38 9.54
N SER A 75 12.33 0.15 10.36
CA SER A 75 12.05 0.54 11.76
C SER A 75 11.00 1.64 11.91
N VAL A 76 10.62 2.34 10.81
CA VAL A 76 9.52 3.33 10.85
C VAL A 76 8.14 2.68 11.00
N PHE A 77 8.03 1.38 10.72
CA PHE A 77 6.79 0.65 10.92
C PHE A 77 6.63 0.24 12.38
N LEU A 78 5.43 0.45 12.91
CA LEU A 78 5.07 0.01 14.24
C LEU A 78 5.34 -1.50 14.40
N ASP A 79 5.91 -1.90 15.53
CA ASP A 79 6.20 -3.29 15.88
C ASP A 79 7.17 -4.05 14.95
N MET A 80 7.84 -3.37 14.02
CA MET A 80 8.76 -4.04 13.07
C MET A 80 9.87 -4.79 13.79
N ASP A 81 10.49 -4.18 14.78
CA ASP A 81 11.60 -4.79 15.55
C ASP A 81 11.10 -6.03 16.30
N SER A 82 9.96 -5.93 16.97
CA SER A 82 9.33 -7.06 17.66
C SER A 82 8.98 -8.22 16.71
N ALA A 83 8.47 -7.89 15.51
CA ALA A 83 8.17 -8.89 14.49
C ALA A 83 9.44 -9.57 13.96
N ALA A 84 10.49 -8.79 13.70
CA ALA A 84 11.78 -9.30 13.24
C ALA A 84 12.42 -10.21 14.29
N GLU A 85 12.43 -9.81 15.56
CA GLU A 85 12.92 -10.65 16.67
C GLU A 85 12.13 -11.94 16.81
N ARG A 86 10.80 -11.86 16.70
CA ARG A 86 9.93 -13.05 16.79
C ARG A 86 10.20 -14.03 15.65
N ILE A 87 10.41 -13.54 14.43
CA ILE A 87 10.77 -14.36 13.27
C ILE A 87 12.18 -14.97 13.45
N ALA A 88 13.17 -14.19 13.88
CA ALA A 88 14.52 -14.66 14.12
C ALA A 88 14.54 -15.78 15.19
N HIS A 89 13.77 -15.60 16.27
CA HIS A 89 13.59 -16.65 17.27
C HIS A 89 12.96 -17.92 16.67
N ALA A 90 11.93 -17.78 15.82
CA ALA A 90 11.28 -18.92 15.18
C ALA A 90 12.27 -19.72 14.31
N VAL A 91 13.12 -19.01 13.54
CA VAL A 91 14.15 -19.64 12.70
C VAL A 91 15.17 -20.39 13.58
N THR A 92 15.71 -19.75 14.61
CA THR A 92 16.74 -20.34 15.47
C THR A 92 16.21 -21.50 16.32
N ALA A 93 14.94 -21.45 16.71
CA ALA A 93 14.27 -22.52 17.46
C ALA A 93 13.72 -23.65 16.58
N GLY A 94 13.91 -23.58 15.26
CA GLY A 94 13.41 -24.59 14.31
C GLY A 94 11.88 -24.67 14.24
N GLN A 95 11.19 -23.57 14.56
CA GLN A 95 9.73 -23.48 14.52
C GLN A 95 9.22 -23.47 13.08
N ARG A 96 8.02 -24.00 12.88
CA ARG A 96 7.34 -24.00 11.57
C ARG A 96 6.62 -22.69 11.34
N ILE A 97 7.07 -21.97 10.33
CA ILE A 97 6.53 -20.66 9.94
C ILE A 97 5.60 -20.82 8.74
N VAL A 98 4.41 -20.26 8.80
CA VAL A 98 3.50 -20.19 7.67
C VAL A 98 3.34 -18.73 7.25
N VAL A 99 3.69 -18.42 6.02
CA VAL A 99 3.44 -17.11 5.42
C VAL A 99 2.03 -17.10 4.85
N PHE A 100 1.13 -16.36 5.50
CA PHE A 100 -0.22 -16.15 5.00
C PHE A 100 -0.18 -15.03 3.95
N GLY A 101 -0.30 -15.37 2.68
CA GLY A 101 -0.30 -14.43 1.56
C GLY A 101 -1.69 -14.17 1.01
N ASP A 102 -1.83 -13.08 0.25
CA ASP A 102 -3.02 -12.83 -0.55
C ASP A 102 -2.87 -13.51 -1.92
N TYR A 103 -3.98 -13.66 -2.62
CA TYR A 103 -4.06 -14.27 -3.96
C TYR A 103 -3.77 -13.28 -5.10
N ASP A 104 -3.50 -12.00 -4.80
CA ASP A 104 -3.10 -11.00 -5.79
C ASP A 104 -1.58 -11.01 -6.05
N VAL A 105 -1.13 -10.14 -6.97
CA VAL A 105 0.29 -10.07 -7.35
C VAL A 105 1.15 -9.63 -6.16
N ASP A 106 0.68 -8.69 -5.35
CA ASP A 106 1.45 -8.18 -4.21
C ASP A 106 1.57 -9.24 -3.12
N GLY A 107 0.49 -9.97 -2.83
CA GLY A 107 0.50 -11.10 -1.90
C GLY A 107 1.40 -12.25 -2.36
N ALA A 108 1.36 -12.59 -3.65
CA ALA A 108 2.20 -13.64 -4.22
C ALA A 108 3.69 -13.26 -4.20
N THR A 109 4.02 -12.03 -4.59
CA THR A 109 5.42 -11.57 -4.63
C THR A 109 6.00 -11.38 -3.25
N SER A 110 5.28 -10.77 -2.30
CA SER A 110 5.72 -10.63 -0.89
C SER A 110 5.94 -11.98 -0.24
N SER A 111 5.01 -12.93 -0.44
CA SER A 111 5.16 -14.30 0.07
C SER A 111 6.38 -14.99 -0.53
N ALA A 112 6.63 -14.83 -1.81
CA ALA A 112 7.80 -15.42 -2.47
C ALA A 112 9.12 -14.85 -1.93
N VAL A 113 9.20 -13.53 -1.72
CA VAL A 113 10.39 -12.87 -1.15
C VAL A 113 10.66 -13.39 0.25
N LEU A 114 9.63 -13.40 1.12
CA LEU A 114 9.78 -13.84 2.51
C LEU A 114 10.13 -15.32 2.60
N LEU A 115 9.49 -16.19 1.82
CA LEU A 115 9.81 -17.63 1.79
C LEU A 115 11.24 -17.90 1.33
N ARG A 116 11.69 -17.18 0.30
CA ARG A 116 13.08 -17.32 -0.19
C ARG A 116 14.08 -16.92 0.89
N TYR A 117 13.82 -15.80 1.56
CA TYR A 117 14.67 -15.34 2.66
C TYR A 117 14.70 -16.36 3.82
N LEU A 118 13.53 -16.77 4.32
CA LEU A 118 13.43 -17.71 5.43
C LEU A 118 14.14 -19.04 5.12
N LYS A 119 13.98 -19.56 3.91
CA LYS A 119 14.69 -20.77 3.47
C LYS A 119 16.20 -20.58 3.39
N ALA A 120 16.65 -19.41 2.91
CA ALA A 120 18.07 -19.10 2.79
C ALA A 120 18.77 -19.01 4.16
N VAL A 121 18.05 -18.60 5.21
CA VAL A 121 18.57 -18.56 6.59
C VAL A 121 18.27 -19.85 7.39
N GLY A 122 17.83 -20.92 6.73
CA GLY A 122 17.60 -22.23 7.33
C GLY A 122 16.25 -22.38 8.05
N GLY A 123 15.31 -21.45 7.88
CA GLY A 123 13.99 -21.52 8.49
C GLY A 123 13.06 -22.55 7.81
N GLN A 124 12.21 -23.19 8.60
CA GLN A 124 11.15 -24.07 8.12
C GLN A 124 9.92 -23.25 7.75
N ALA A 125 9.79 -22.88 6.47
CA ALA A 125 8.74 -21.99 6.03
C ALA A 125 7.92 -22.57 4.87
N SER A 126 6.61 -22.36 4.91
CA SER A 126 5.63 -22.66 3.85
C SER A 126 4.68 -21.48 3.65
N SER A 127 3.93 -21.47 2.57
CA SER A 127 2.89 -20.47 2.31
C SER A 127 1.50 -21.06 2.45
N TYR A 128 0.57 -20.20 2.82
CA TYR A 128 -0.86 -20.44 2.75
C TYR A 128 -1.50 -19.28 1.97
N ILE A 129 -2.18 -19.59 0.87
CA ILE A 129 -2.93 -18.63 0.09
C ILE A 129 -4.40 -19.01 0.20
N PRO A 130 -5.28 -18.12 0.70
CA PRO A 130 -6.69 -18.43 0.88
C PRO A 130 -7.41 -18.63 -0.46
N ASP A 131 -8.37 -19.55 -0.49
CA ASP A 131 -9.26 -19.71 -1.65
C ASP A 131 -10.28 -18.56 -1.66
N ARG A 132 -10.19 -17.70 -2.69
CA ARG A 132 -11.06 -16.52 -2.83
C ARG A 132 -12.54 -16.81 -2.74
N LEU A 133 -12.97 -17.95 -3.30
CA LEU A 133 -14.39 -18.31 -3.38
C LEU A 133 -14.92 -18.91 -2.07
N LYS A 134 -14.07 -19.61 -1.31
CA LYS A 134 -14.46 -20.31 -0.11
C LYS A 134 -14.17 -19.51 1.17
N GLU A 135 -13.05 -18.78 1.19
CA GLU A 135 -12.52 -18.14 2.38
C GLU A 135 -12.66 -16.61 2.36
N GLY A 136 -12.87 -16.04 1.16
CA GLY A 136 -12.98 -14.59 0.99
C GLY A 136 -11.63 -13.89 0.95
N TYR A 137 -11.63 -12.60 1.35
CA TYR A 137 -10.44 -11.75 1.34
C TYR A 137 -9.84 -11.60 2.75
N GLY A 138 -8.53 -11.73 2.82
CA GLY A 138 -7.77 -11.51 4.05
C GLY A 138 -7.80 -12.67 5.05
N PRO A 139 -7.10 -12.50 6.18
CA PRO A 139 -7.04 -13.52 7.21
C PRO A 139 -8.40 -13.72 7.89
N ASN A 140 -8.77 -14.98 8.11
CA ASN A 140 -10.00 -15.35 8.80
C ASN A 140 -9.73 -16.40 9.88
N ALA A 141 -10.61 -16.49 10.87
CA ALA A 141 -10.42 -17.38 12.01
C ALA A 141 -10.32 -18.86 11.61
N GLY A 142 -11.09 -19.30 10.60
CA GLY A 142 -11.06 -20.69 10.12
C GLY A 142 -9.71 -21.07 9.53
N ALA A 143 -9.14 -20.20 8.69
CA ALA A 143 -7.81 -20.38 8.13
C ALA A 143 -6.73 -20.44 9.22
N MET A 144 -6.76 -19.52 10.20
CA MET A 144 -5.80 -19.49 11.30
C MET A 144 -5.86 -20.79 12.13
N VAL A 145 -7.04 -21.29 12.46
CA VAL A 145 -7.23 -22.55 13.16
C VAL A 145 -6.69 -23.73 12.32
N SER A 146 -6.98 -23.75 11.02
CA SER A 146 -6.50 -24.78 10.11
C SER A 146 -4.97 -24.80 10.03
N ILE A 147 -4.34 -23.64 9.89
CA ILE A 147 -2.89 -23.48 9.86
C ILE A 147 -2.28 -23.95 11.19
N LYS A 148 -2.87 -23.57 12.31
CA LYS A 148 -2.41 -24.01 13.63
C LYS A 148 -2.50 -25.52 13.82
N ASN A 149 -3.63 -26.12 13.41
CA ASN A 149 -3.84 -27.56 13.46
C ASN A 149 -2.88 -28.32 12.52
N GLY A 150 -2.48 -27.68 11.42
CA GLY A 150 -1.41 -28.13 10.53
C GLY A 150 -0.01 -28.12 11.17
N GLY A 151 0.12 -27.60 12.39
CA GLY A 151 1.32 -27.57 13.20
C GLY A 151 2.19 -26.32 12.99
N ALA A 152 1.63 -25.21 12.54
CA ALA A 152 2.35 -23.94 12.52
C ALA A 152 2.58 -23.40 13.93
N ASP A 153 3.79 -22.88 14.16
CA ASP A 153 4.19 -22.22 15.41
C ASP A 153 4.09 -20.70 15.28
N LEU A 154 4.26 -20.19 14.05
CA LEU A 154 4.17 -18.77 13.70
C LEU A 154 3.45 -18.62 12.35
N VAL A 155 2.57 -17.60 12.25
CA VAL A 155 1.91 -17.15 11.03
C VAL A 155 2.23 -15.70 10.80
#